data_f8fba2233d2c00cc5a0d2fe508e2df8d
#
_entry.id   f8fba2233d2c00cc5a0d2fe508e2df8d
#
_cell.length_a   1.000
_cell.length_b   1.000
_cell.length_c   1.000
_cell.angle_alpha   90.00
_cell.angle_beta   90.00
_cell.angle_gamma   90.00
#
_symmetry.space_group_name_H-M   'P 1'
#
loop_
_entity.id
_entity.type
_entity.pdbx_description
1 polymer ?
#
loop_
_entity_poly.entity_id
_entity_poly.type
_entity_poly.pdbx_seq_one_letter_code
_entity_poly.pdbx_strand_id
1 'polypeptide(L)'
;MAMTREGGALTAGAGKGLGKEGPAKKKNAILELLVFAGKRRVLAYVGCGLSALNAVLTVMPLVCVWFVVRDLVSVYPNWAEASSAAMWAVLAVVFAVLGIIVYFGALMASHLAAFRIAANMRKAMVRHVARIPMGYFSVHSSGEMRRVIDGCAGQTEDLIAHKLPDFVGSFATPVIFFVVAFLFDWRMGLLCLVPIAVSFAAMWWMMGREDAKGGRHFMELYQAALMRMSAAATEYVRGIPVVKVFQQTVLSFRAFHEAIIGYRDMATNYTEYCRRPQVVQLVAINSTFAVLVPAGIALAAVAPDFPAFLIDFLFYAFFSAMTTTMMSKVMYSSEAVMIAEDALRRMNTIMEVAPIDEVESAKALHPKEASIELAGVSFSYPGSREPALCNVSLSVPAGATVALVGPSGGGKSTLASLVPRFWDADEGAVLVGGADVRRIPAEELMGAVSFVFQDDRLFKRSLADNVRAGRPNASDAEVLAALHAAQCDDIIAKFPDGVNTVVGKAGVYLSGGERQRIALARAILKDAPIVVLDEATAFADPENEALIQAALATLCEDKTVLMIAHRLSTVVNADRIFVIDRGSVAEQGTHEELVAQGGLYARMWRDYRTSAMWRIEGGGSHVA
;
A
#
# COMPACT_ATOMS: atom_id res chain seq x y z
N MET A 1 49.10 -7.30 20.63
CA MET A 1 49.06 -5.97 21.27
C MET A 1 47.62 -5.52 21.29
N ALA A 2 47.05 -5.41 22.44
CA ALA A 2 45.64 -5.22 22.71
C ALA A 2 45.13 -3.82 22.36
N MET A 3 43.88 -3.72 21.87
CA MET A 3 42.94 -2.61 22.14
C MET A 3 41.54 -3.14 21.82
N THR A 4 40.90 -3.61 22.82
CA THR A 4 39.71 -3.17 23.60
C THR A 4 38.49 -2.75 22.79
N ARG A 5 37.53 -3.58 22.83
CA ARG A 5 36.10 -3.53 23.14
C ARG A 5 35.58 -2.14 23.59
N GLU A 6 34.67 -1.61 22.82
CA GLU A 6 33.51 -0.86 23.32
C GLU A 6 32.39 -0.94 22.28
N GLY A 7 31.47 -1.86 22.51
CA GLY A 7 30.20 -1.99 21.83
C GLY A 7 29.12 -2.04 22.91
N GLY A 8 28.73 -0.88 23.43
CA GLY A 8 27.67 -0.74 24.42
C GLY A 8 26.31 -0.59 23.75
N ALA A 9 25.48 -1.54 23.97
CA ALA A 9 24.05 -1.52 24.34
C ALA A 9 23.22 -0.26 23.92
N LEU A 10 22.42 -0.44 22.91
CA LEU A 10 21.17 0.31 22.68
C LEU A 10 20.04 -0.70 22.44
N THR A 11 19.64 -1.38 23.52
CA THR A 11 18.37 -2.13 23.58
C THR A 11 17.75 -1.89 24.95
N ALA A 12 16.50 -1.52 24.94
CA ALA A 12 15.54 -1.50 26.04
C ALA A 12 14.95 -0.10 26.32
N GLY A 13 13.73 0.10 25.82
CA GLY A 13 12.92 1.26 26.19
C GLY A 13 11.69 1.45 25.29
N ALA A 14 11.02 0.37 24.89
CA ALA A 14 9.71 0.50 24.28
C ALA A 14 8.80 -0.59 24.84
N GLY A 15 7.87 -0.21 25.66
CA GLY A 15 6.89 -1.17 26.12
C GLY A 15 6.18 -0.81 27.39
N LYS A 16 5.22 0.11 27.35
CA LYS A 16 4.07 0.06 28.28
C LYS A 16 2.93 0.83 27.63
N GLY A 17 1.92 0.09 27.18
CA GLY A 17 0.66 0.69 26.79
C GLY A 17 -0.01 0.07 25.55
N LEU A 18 0.09 -1.26 25.38
CA LEU A 18 -0.86 -1.96 24.49
C LEU A 18 -1.40 -3.13 25.30
N GLY A 19 -2.70 -3.11 25.57
CA GLY A 19 -3.42 -4.15 26.27
C GLY A 19 -3.09 -5.50 25.63
N LYS A 20 -2.81 -6.51 26.46
CA LYS A 20 -2.72 -7.90 26.05
C LYS A 20 -4.11 -8.36 25.61
N GLU A 21 -4.45 -8.12 24.37
CA GLU A 21 -5.45 -8.96 23.72
C GLU A 21 -4.83 -10.35 23.57
N GLY A 22 -5.48 -11.35 24.14
CA GLY A 22 -5.10 -12.74 24.01
C GLY A 22 -5.04 -13.15 22.54
N PRO A 23 -4.37 -14.26 22.18
CA PRO A 23 -4.18 -14.66 20.80
C PRO A 23 -5.54 -14.81 20.13
N ALA A 24 -5.93 -13.80 19.35
CA ALA A 24 -7.10 -13.86 18.49
C ALA A 24 -6.91 -15.09 17.60
N LYS A 25 -7.89 -16.00 17.57
CA LYS A 25 -7.90 -17.18 16.69
C LYS A 25 -7.50 -16.70 15.30
N LYS A 26 -6.35 -17.17 14.79
CA LYS A 26 -5.89 -16.87 13.41
C LYS A 26 -7.02 -17.24 12.47
N LYS A 27 -7.79 -16.26 12.03
CA LYS A 27 -8.78 -16.45 10.98
C LYS A 27 -8.03 -16.87 9.72
N ASN A 28 -8.58 -17.82 8.99
CA ASN A 28 -7.96 -18.28 7.76
C ASN A 28 -7.98 -17.13 6.75
N ALA A 29 -6.81 -16.63 6.38
CA ALA A 29 -6.64 -15.47 5.50
C ALA A 29 -7.40 -15.60 4.18
N ILE A 30 -7.41 -16.81 3.59
CA ILE A 30 -8.15 -17.08 2.35
C ILE A 30 -9.66 -16.88 2.55
N LEU A 31 -10.22 -17.35 3.69
CA LEU A 31 -11.65 -17.19 3.98
C LEU A 31 -12.02 -15.72 4.19
N GLU A 32 -11.14 -14.93 4.78
CA GLU A 32 -11.34 -13.49 4.97
C GLU A 32 -11.37 -12.74 3.63
N LEU A 33 -10.45 -13.09 2.71
CA LEU A 33 -10.46 -12.54 1.35
C LEU A 33 -11.72 -12.91 0.58
N LEU A 34 -12.27 -14.13 0.77
CA LEU A 34 -13.50 -14.59 0.13
C LEU A 34 -14.75 -13.79 0.55
N VAL A 35 -14.73 -13.08 1.68
CA VAL A 35 -15.81 -12.18 2.09
C VAL A 35 -16.05 -11.10 1.03
N PHE A 36 -14.98 -10.59 0.39
CA PHE A 36 -15.08 -9.60 -0.67
C PHE A 36 -15.75 -10.12 -1.96
N ALA A 37 -15.87 -11.44 -2.15
CA ALA A 37 -16.61 -12.02 -3.27
C ALA A 37 -18.12 -11.76 -3.21
N GLY A 38 -18.67 -11.50 -2.02
CA GLY A 38 -20.09 -11.39 -1.80
C GLY A 38 -20.84 -12.65 -2.26
N LYS A 39 -21.89 -12.48 -3.08
CA LYS A 39 -22.68 -13.62 -3.63
C LYS A 39 -21.84 -14.53 -4.55
N ARG A 40 -20.77 -14.02 -5.17
CA ARG A 40 -19.91 -14.80 -6.10
C ARG A 40 -18.90 -15.71 -5.42
N ARG A 41 -18.86 -15.76 -4.08
CA ARG A 41 -18.05 -16.75 -3.34
C ARG A 41 -18.34 -18.20 -3.74
N VAL A 42 -19.58 -18.48 -4.18
CA VAL A 42 -19.99 -19.79 -4.69
C VAL A 42 -19.14 -20.21 -5.89
N LEU A 43 -18.76 -19.28 -6.78
CA LEU A 43 -17.91 -19.59 -7.94
C LEU A 43 -16.50 -20.03 -7.52
N ALA A 44 -15.94 -19.45 -6.45
CA ALA A 44 -14.66 -19.90 -5.91
C ALA A 44 -14.75 -21.34 -5.38
N TYR A 45 -15.82 -21.67 -4.65
CA TYR A 45 -16.06 -23.05 -4.18
C TYR A 45 -16.31 -24.03 -5.33
N VAL A 46 -17.06 -23.63 -6.36
CA VAL A 46 -17.24 -24.43 -7.58
C VAL A 46 -15.89 -24.67 -8.26
N GLY A 47 -15.06 -23.64 -8.40
CA GLY A 47 -13.70 -23.76 -8.93
C GLY A 47 -12.86 -24.78 -8.14
N CYS A 48 -12.90 -24.72 -6.82
CA CYS A 48 -12.24 -25.69 -5.93
C CYS A 48 -12.79 -27.13 -6.13
N GLY A 49 -14.11 -27.29 -6.21
CA GLY A 49 -14.75 -28.60 -6.44
C GLY A 49 -14.38 -29.19 -7.79
N LEU A 50 -14.38 -28.38 -8.85
CA LEU A 50 -13.95 -28.80 -10.19
C LEU A 50 -12.45 -29.14 -10.23
N SER A 51 -11.61 -28.42 -9.48
CA SER A 51 -10.19 -28.74 -9.36
C SER A 51 -9.96 -30.10 -8.66
N ALA A 52 -10.73 -30.40 -7.62
CA ALA A 52 -10.70 -31.71 -6.97
C ALA A 52 -11.17 -32.84 -7.92
N LEU A 53 -12.24 -32.60 -8.70
CA LEU A 53 -12.69 -33.53 -9.72
C LEU A 53 -11.64 -33.74 -10.81
N ASN A 54 -10.97 -32.67 -11.23
CA ASN A 54 -9.88 -32.75 -12.20
C ASN A 54 -8.72 -33.63 -11.69
N ALA A 55 -8.41 -33.60 -10.39
CA ALA A 55 -7.40 -34.47 -9.81
C ALA A 55 -7.72 -35.97 -10.02
N VAL A 56 -9.01 -36.35 -9.92
CA VAL A 56 -9.46 -37.72 -10.26
C VAL A 56 -9.27 -38.01 -11.74
N LEU A 57 -9.78 -37.12 -12.60
CA LEU A 57 -9.74 -37.29 -14.06
C LEU A 57 -8.31 -37.36 -14.62
N THR A 58 -7.37 -36.71 -13.97
CA THR A 58 -5.93 -36.75 -14.36
C THR A 58 -5.28 -38.12 -14.11
N VAL A 59 -5.77 -38.90 -13.14
CA VAL A 59 -5.26 -40.23 -12.82
C VAL A 59 -5.91 -41.32 -13.70
N MET A 60 -7.17 -41.13 -14.11
CA MET A 60 -7.95 -42.12 -14.86
C MET A 60 -7.28 -42.62 -16.17
N PRO A 61 -6.64 -41.77 -17.00
CA PRO A 61 -5.91 -42.23 -18.19
C PRO A 61 -4.85 -43.30 -17.89
N LEU A 62 -4.11 -43.14 -16.78
CA LEU A 62 -3.08 -44.11 -16.38
C LEU A 62 -3.69 -45.45 -15.97
N VAL A 63 -4.83 -45.42 -15.26
CA VAL A 63 -5.60 -46.61 -14.92
C VAL A 63 -6.11 -47.29 -16.19
N CYS A 64 -6.61 -46.54 -17.16
CA CYS A 64 -7.02 -47.08 -18.45
C CYS A 64 -5.84 -47.72 -19.22
N VAL A 65 -4.67 -47.09 -19.22
CA VAL A 65 -3.44 -47.67 -19.85
C VAL A 65 -3.07 -49.00 -19.18
N TRP A 66 -3.24 -49.12 -17.84
CA TRP A 66 -3.00 -50.38 -17.16
C TRP A 66 -3.96 -51.46 -17.66
N PHE A 67 -5.26 -51.19 -17.86
CA PHE A 67 -6.21 -52.15 -18.43
C PHE A 67 -5.83 -52.52 -19.86
N VAL A 68 -5.33 -51.60 -20.69
CA VAL A 68 -4.80 -51.89 -22.03
C VAL A 68 -3.64 -52.87 -21.96
N VAL A 69 -2.65 -52.58 -21.10
CA VAL A 69 -1.46 -53.44 -20.92
C VAL A 69 -1.88 -54.84 -20.42
N ARG A 70 -2.78 -54.88 -19.45
CA ARG A 70 -3.31 -56.14 -18.89
C ARG A 70 -3.98 -57.00 -19.96
N ASP A 71 -4.85 -56.40 -20.80
CA ASP A 71 -5.56 -57.10 -21.87
C ASP A 71 -4.59 -57.63 -22.91
N LEU A 72 -3.59 -56.83 -23.35
CA LEU A 72 -2.56 -57.24 -24.30
C LEU A 72 -1.67 -58.36 -23.77
N VAL A 73 -1.26 -58.29 -22.51
CA VAL A 73 -0.38 -59.35 -21.92
C VAL A 73 -1.14 -60.63 -21.69
N SER A 74 -2.45 -60.60 -21.36
CA SER A 74 -3.27 -61.76 -21.10
C SER A 74 -3.49 -62.64 -22.34
N VAL A 75 -3.44 -62.06 -23.55
CA VAL A 75 -3.66 -62.77 -24.83
C VAL A 75 -2.34 -63.00 -25.63
N TYR A 76 -1.19 -62.72 -25.04
CA TYR A 76 0.11 -62.90 -25.71
C TYR A 76 0.29 -64.36 -26.14
N PRO A 77 0.75 -64.67 -27.40
CA PRO A 77 1.20 -63.71 -28.44
C PRO A 77 0.06 -63.26 -29.40
N ASN A 78 -1.19 -63.66 -29.23
CA ASN A 78 -2.30 -63.39 -30.13
C ASN A 78 -2.97 -62.03 -29.88
N TRP A 79 -2.27 -60.93 -30.04
CA TRP A 79 -2.73 -59.58 -29.73
C TRP A 79 -4.04 -59.17 -30.42
N ALA A 80 -4.43 -59.82 -31.53
CA ALA A 80 -5.70 -59.60 -32.21
C ALA A 80 -6.92 -60.00 -31.35
N GLU A 81 -6.73 -60.81 -30.31
CA GLU A 81 -7.75 -61.28 -29.39
C GLU A 81 -7.99 -60.29 -28.20
N ALA A 82 -7.19 -59.23 -28.09
CA ALA A 82 -7.35 -58.22 -27.07
C ALA A 82 -8.58 -57.33 -27.34
N SER A 83 -9.77 -57.87 -27.11
CA SER A 83 -11.05 -57.26 -27.50
C SER A 83 -11.42 -55.97 -26.75
N SER A 84 -10.91 -55.80 -25.51
CA SER A 84 -11.20 -54.64 -24.67
C SER A 84 -10.13 -53.54 -24.71
N ALA A 85 -8.92 -53.84 -25.25
CA ALA A 85 -7.81 -52.89 -25.29
C ALA A 85 -8.16 -51.59 -26.03
N ALA A 86 -8.87 -51.69 -27.18
CA ALA A 86 -9.29 -50.49 -27.93
C ALA A 86 -10.27 -49.63 -27.15
N MET A 87 -11.22 -50.23 -26.42
CA MET A 87 -12.19 -49.53 -25.57
C MET A 87 -11.45 -48.75 -24.46
N TRP A 88 -10.53 -49.39 -23.74
CA TRP A 88 -9.74 -48.75 -22.69
C TRP A 88 -8.86 -47.63 -23.21
N ALA A 89 -8.28 -47.79 -24.41
CA ALA A 89 -7.49 -46.72 -25.05
C ALA A 89 -8.36 -45.51 -25.39
N VAL A 90 -9.57 -45.73 -25.94
CA VAL A 90 -10.51 -44.63 -26.19
C VAL A 90 -10.96 -43.98 -24.89
N LEU A 91 -11.24 -44.74 -23.83
CA LEU A 91 -11.60 -44.20 -22.51
C LEU A 91 -10.46 -43.36 -21.90
N ALA A 92 -9.20 -43.74 -22.08
CA ALA A 92 -8.07 -42.98 -21.66
C ALA A 92 -8.08 -41.57 -22.28
N VAL A 93 -8.30 -41.50 -23.61
CA VAL A 93 -8.41 -40.20 -24.32
C VAL A 93 -9.62 -39.41 -23.85
N VAL A 94 -10.77 -40.05 -23.66
CA VAL A 94 -11.98 -39.38 -23.16
C VAL A 94 -11.74 -38.78 -21.78
N PHE A 95 -11.14 -39.51 -20.83
CA PHE A 95 -10.83 -38.98 -19.51
C PHE A 95 -9.82 -37.85 -19.56
N ALA A 96 -8.80 -37.94 -20.43
CA ALA A 96 -7.83 -36.86 -20.61
C ALA A 96 -8.49 -35.57 -21.12
N VAL A 97 -9.32 -35.67 -22.16
CA VAL A 97 -10.07 -34.53 -22.71
C VAL A 97 -11.04 -33.96 -21.69
N LEU A 98 -11.81 -34.83 -20.99
CA LEU A 98 -12.73 -34.40 -19.94
C LEU A 98 -12.00 -33.70 -18.80
N GLY A 99 -10.81 -34.17 -18.41
CA GLY A 99 -9.96 -33.52 -17.44
C GLY A 99 -9.60 -32.09 -17.85
N ILE A 100 -9.18 -31.88 -19.10
CA ILE A 100 -8.87 -30.55 -19.63
C ILE A 100 -10.11 -29.64 -19.57
N ILE A 101 -11.29 -30.13 -19.98
CA ILE A 101 -12.54 -29.35 -19.97
C ILE A 101 -12.92 -28.95 -18.52
N VAL A 102 -12.84 -29.89 -17.59
CA VAL A 102 -13.16 -29.65 -16.18
C VAL A 102 -12.18 -28.66 -15.54
N TYR A 103 -10.88 -28.79 -15.85
CA TYR A 103 -9.87 -27.86 -15.37
C TYR A 103 -10.09 -26.44 -15.92
N PHE A 104 -10.41 -26.33 -17.22
CA PHE A 104 -10.80 -25.04 -17.82
C PHE A 104 -12.02 -24.43 -17.12
N GLY A 105 -13.04 -25.25 -16.84
CA GLY A 105 -14.21 -24.82 -16.06
C GLY A 105 -13.86 -24.36 -14.64
N ALA A 106 -12.93 -25.04 -13.98
CA ALA A 106 -12.42 -24.66 -12.66
C ALA A 106 -11.74 -23.28 -12.70
N LEU A 107 -10.83 -23.05 -13.67
CA LEU A 107 -10.17 -21.77 -13.85
C LEU A 107 -11.16 -20.66 -14.22
N MET A 108 -12.10 -20.91 -15.12
CA MET A 108 -13.12 -19.92 -15.48
C MET A 108 -13.94 -19.48 -14.27
N ALA A 109 -14.38 -20.41 -13.43
CA ALA A 109 -15.13 -20.11 -12.21
C ALA A 109 -14.29 -19.31 -11.21
N SER A 110 -13.03 -19.70 -10.99
CA SER A 110 -12.12 -19.01 -10.08
C SER A 110 -11.75 -17.60 -10.57
N HIS A 111 -11.51 -17.39 -11.86
CA HIS A 111 -11.26 -16.07 -12.45
C HIS A 111 -12.45 -15.12 -12.27
N LEU A 112 -13.67 -15.58 -12.52
CA LEU A 112 -14.88 -14.78 -12.33
C LEU A 112 -15.07 -14.35 -10.86
N ALA A 113 -14.68 -15.21 -9.91
CA ALA A 113 -14.66 -14.87 -8.49
C ALA A 113 -13.56 -13.86 -8.18
N ALA A 114 -12.33 -14.10 -8.67
CA ALA A 114 -11.14 -13.30 -8.44
C ALA A 114 -11.31 -11.85 -8.90
N PHE A 115 -11.77 -11.62 -10.12
CA PHE A 115 -12.03 -10.27 -10.63
C PHE A 115 -13.04 -9.51 -9.76
N ARG A 116 -14.06 -10.21 -9.25
CA ARG A 116 -15.05 -9.58 -8.37
C ARG A 116 -14.45 -9.21 -7.01
N ILE A 117 -13.65 -10.10 -6.43
CA ILE A 117 -12.96 -9.88 -5.16
C ILE A 117 -12.04 -8.67 -5.30
N ALA A 118 -11.15 -8.66 -6.30
CA ALA A 118 -10.22 -7.55 -6.55
C ALA A 118 -10.93 -6.21 -6.74
N ALA A 119 -12.02 -6.19 -7.53
CA ALA A 119 -12.81 -4.98 -7.73
C ALA A 119 -13.48 -4.49 -6.43
N ASN A 120 -14.01 -5.40 -5.61
CA ASN A 120 -14.65 -5.04 -4.35
C ASN A 120 -13.63 -4.60 -3.29
N MET A 121 -12.45 -5.22 -3.24
CA MET A 121 -11.35 -4.80 -2.37
C MET A 121 -10.89 -3.38 -2.72
N ARG A 122 -10.64 -3.08 -4.00
CA ARG A 122 -10.31 -1.71 -4.45
C ARG A 122 -11.38 -0.71 -4.02
N LYS A 123 -12.67 -1.05 -4.25
CA LYS A 123 -13.78 -0.18 -3.84
C LYS A 123 -13.86 0.02 -2.33
N ALA A 124 -13.64 -1.03 -1.54
CA ALA A 124 -13.67 -0.94 -0.08
C ALA A 124 -12.53 -0.04 0.43
N MET A 125 -11.28 -0.28 -0.04
CA MET A 125 -10.13 0.53 0.34
C MET A 125 -10.27 1.99 -0.10
N VAL A 126 -10.72 2.26 -1.34
CA VAL A 126 -10.92 3.64 -1.82
C VAL A 126 -12.01 4.36 -1.02
N ARG A 127 -13.12 3.69 -0.70
CA ARG A 127 -14.17 4.30 0.15
C ARG A 127 -13.67 4.59 1.55
N HIS A 128 -12.85 3.72 2.12
CA HIS A 128 -12.26 3.93 3.43
C HIS A 128 -11.27 5.10 3.39
N VAL A 129 -10.38 5.11 2.39
CA VAL A 129 -9.42 6.20 2.15
C VAL A 129 -10.11 7.56 1.99
N ALA A 130 -11.31 7.61 1.41
CA ALA A 130 -12.09 8.85 1.30
C ALA A 130 -12.68 9.34 2.64
N ARG A 131 -12.64 8.52 3.70
CA ARG A 131 -13.20 8.83 5.03
C ARG A 131 -12.16 9.03 6.12
N ILE A 132 -10.90 8.67 5.86
CA ILE A 132 -9.82 8.89 6.83
C ILE A 132 -9.43 10.38 6.90
N PRO A 133 -8.86 10.84 8.02
CA PRO A 133 -8.45 12.23 8.19
C PRO A 133 -7.50 12.70 7.09
N MET A 134 -7.71 13.93 6.59
CA MET A 134 -6.88 14.51 5.52
C MET A 134 -5.40 14.56 5.92
N GLY A 135 -5.10 14.72 7.20
CA GLY A 135 -3.75 14.73 7.75
C GLY A 135 -2.97 13.43 7.50
N TYR A 136 -3.65 12.29 7.35
CA TYR A 136 -2.98 11.03 6.99
C TYR A 136 -2.18 11.14 5.68
N PHE A 137 -2.69 11.92 4.72
CA PHE A 137 -2.04 12.12 3.41
C PHE A 137 -0.85 13.09 3.45
N SER A 138 -0.65 13.83 4.53
CA SER A 138 0.56 14.65 4.72
C SER A 138 1.79 13.78 5.05
N VAL A 139 1.57 12.62 5.67
CA VAL A 139 2.61 11.67 6.08
C VAL A 139 2.78 10.55 5.04
N HIS A 140 1.69 10.11 4.39
CA HIS A 140 1.69 9.02 3.42
C HIS A 140 1.48 9.52 1.99
N SER A 141 2.38 9.16 1.09
CA SER A 141 2.27 9.59 -0.31
C SER A 141 1.13 8.88 -1.05
N SER A 142 0.46 9.60 -1.96
CA SER A 142 -0.58 9.04 -2.84
C SER A 142 -0.08 7.86 -3.69
N GLY A 143 1.20 7.87 -4.05
CA GLY A 143 1.83 6.76 -4.78
C GLY A 143 1.99 5.49 -3.94
N GLU A 144 2.24 5.64 -2.64
CA GLU A 144 2.27 4.54 -1.67
C GLU A 144 0.88 3.93 -1.51
N MET A 145 -0.13 4.77 -1.26
CA MET A 145 -1.53 4.35 -1.14
C MET A 145 -2.01 3.58 -2.38
N ARG A 146 -1.76 4.13 -3.57
CA ARG A 146 -2.09 3.45 -4.82
C ARG A 146 -1.40 2.09 -4.94
N ARG A 147 -0.12 1.99 -4.58
CA ARG A 147 0.64 0.73 -4.63
C ARG A 147 0.05 -0.31 -3.69
N VAL A 148 -0.40 0.08 -2.50
CA VAL A 148 -1.05 -0.85 -1.56
C VAL A 148 -2.40 -1.28 -2.12
N ILE A 149 -3.25 -0.35 -2.57
CA ILE A 149 -4.61 -0.65 -3.08
C ILE A 149 -4.55 -1.56 -4.30
N ASP A 150 -3.76 -1.19 -5.32
CA ASP A 150 -3.65 -1.96 -6.56
C ASP A 150 -2.87 -3.26 -6.35
N GLY A 151 -1.79 -3.23 -5.55
CA GLY A 151 -0.96 -4.39 -5.25
C GLY A 151 -1.69 -5.47 -4.48
N CYS A 152 -2.39 -5.12 -3.39
CA CYS A 152 -3.18 -6.09 -2.62
C CYS A 152 -4.30 -6.71 -3.45
N ALA A 153 -5.00 -5.88 -4.25
CA ALA A 153 -6.07 -6.38 -5.11
C ALA A 153 -5.55 -7.31 -6.21
N GLY A 154 -4.39 -6.97 -6.84
CA GLY A 154 -3.76 -7.80 -7.87
C GLY A 154 -3.21 -9.13 -7.30
N GLN A 155 -2.55 -9.09 -6.16
CA GLN A 155 -2.08 -10.30 -5.48
C GLN A 155 -3.24 -11.22 -5.08
N THR A 156 -4.35 -10.66 -4.61
CA THR A 156 -5.55 -11.42 -4.26
C THR A 156 -6.22 -12.01 -5.50
N GLU A 157 -6.22 -11.28 -6.61
CA GLU A 157 -6.73 -11.77 -7.90
C GLU A 157 -5.95 -13.00 -8.37
N ASP A 158 -4.60 -12.92 -8.41
CA ASP A 158 -3.74 -14.05 -8.79
C ASP A 158 -3.92 -15.25 -7.84
N LEU A 159 -3.98 -14.98 -6.54
CA LEU A 159 -4.22 -15.99 -5.52
C LEU A 159 -5.53 -16.76 -5.77
N ILE A 160 -6.64 -16.08 -5.94
CA ILE A 160 -7.96 -16.72 -6.08
C ILE A 160 -8.14 -17.32 -7.46
N ALA A 161 -7.61 -16.70 -8.53
CA ALA A 161 -7.73 -17.18 -9.89
C ALA A 161 -6.94 -18.47 -10.13
N HIS A 162 -5.71 -18.53 -9.67
CA HIS A 162 -4.76 -19.60 -10.00
C HIS A 162 -4.37 -20.45 -8.79
N LYS A 163 -3.89 -19.79 -7.71
CA LYS A 163 -3.31 -20.51 -6.57
C LYS A 163 -4.33 -21.28 -5.74
N LEU A 164 -5.56 -20.79 -5.62
CA LEU A 164 -6.59 -21.45 -4.81
C LEU A 164 -7.09 -22.76 -5.43
N PRO A 165 -7.42 -22.87 -6.73
CA PRO A 165 -7.72 -24.14 -7.38
C PRO A 165 -6.54 -25.11 -7.32
N ASP A 166 -5.31 -24.62 -7.56
CA ASP A 166 -4.11 -25.44 -7.48
C ASP A 166 -3.83 -25.94 -6.07
N PHE A 167 -4.13 -25.13 -5.04
CA PHE A 167 -4.06 -25.52 -3.63
C PHE A 167 -4.95 -26.72 -3.34
N VAL A 168 -6.22 -26.68 -3.78
CA VAL A 168 -7.17 -27.79 -3.60
C VAL A 168 -6.69 -29.02 -4.38
N GLY A 169 -6.23 -28.85 -5.63
CA GLY A 169 -5.66 -29.91 -6.44
C GLY A 169 -4.42 -30.56 -5.82
N SER A 170 -3.55 -29.76 -5.17
CA SER A 170 -2.37 -30.28 -4.49
C SER A 170 -2.65 -31.15 -3.27
N PHE A 171 -3.81 -30.99 -2.62
CA PHE A 171 -4.25 -31.91 -1.56
C PHE A 171 -5.05 -33.09 -2.09
N ALA A 172 -5.91 -32.87 -3.10
CA ALA A 172 -6.71 -33.95 -3.69
C ALA A 172 -5.85 -34.98 -4.42
N THR A 173 -4.85 -34.54 -5.20
CA THR A 173 -4.01 -35.43 -6.01
C THR A 173 -3.25 -36.49 -5.17
N PRO A 174 -2.59 -36.17 -4.03
CA PRO A 174 -1.96 -37.16 -3.17
C PRO A 174 -2.95 -38.20 -2.62
N VAL A 175 -4.13 -37.76 -2.21
CA VAL A 175 -5.15 -38.67 -1.67
C VAL A 175 -5.56 -39.68 -2.74
N ILE A 176 -5.86 -39.19 -3.96
CA ILE A 176 -6.24 -40.05 -5.07
C ILE A 176 -5.08 -40.97 -5.49
N PHE A 177 -3.86 -40.43 -5.51
CA PHE A 177 -2.65 -41.21 -5.80
C PHE A 177 -2.52 -42.38 -4.84
N PHE A 178 -2.63 -42.16 -3.54
CA PHE A 178 -2.52 -43.23 -2.55
C PHE A 178 -3.68 -44.22 -2.65
N VAL A 179 -4.93 -43.75 -2.81
CA VAL A 179 -6.06 -44.64 -2.99
C VAL A 179 -5.81 -45.59 -4.17
N VAL A 180 -5.40 -45.07 -5.31
CA VAL A 180 -5.10 -45.87 -6.48
C VAL A 180 -3.90 -46.81 -6.24
N ALA A 181 -2.80 -46.28 -5.68
CA ALA A 181 -1.62 -47.08 -5.38
C ALA A 181 -1.93 -48.27 -4.43
N PHE A 182 -2.72 -48.09 -3.39
CA PHE A 182 -3.07 -49.18 -2.48
C PHE A 182 -4.13 -50.16 -3.03
N LEU A 183 -4.94 -49.73 -3.98
CA LEU A 183 -5.92 -50.62 -4.65
C LEU A 183 -5.28 -51.66 -5.59
N PHE A 184 -4.14 -51.30 -6.22
CA PHE A 184 -3.47 -52.22 -7.15
C PHE A 184 -2.58 -53.23 -6.40
N ASP A 185 -1.56 -52.77 -5.68
CA ASP A 185 -0.73 -53.60 -4.81
C ASP A 185 -0.29 -52.76 -3.58
N TRP A 186 -0.76 -53.12 -2.40
CA TRP A 186 -0.43 -52.42 -1.18
C TRP A 186 1.07 -52.41 -0.84
N ARG A 187 1.86 -53.43 -1.27
CA ARG A 187 3.31 -53.52 -1.05
C ARG A 187 4.05 -52.46 -1.87
N MET A 188 3.71 -52.36 -3.16
CA MET A 188 4.24 -51.33 -4.05
C MET A 188 3.76 -49.93 -3.63
N GLY A 189 2.51 -49.79 -3.17
CA GLY A 189 2.00 -48.56 -2.61
C GLY A 189 2.79 -48.06 -1.39
N LEU A 190 3.16 -48.97 -0.46
CA LEU A 190 4.04 -48.67 0.68
C LEU A 190 5.43 -48.20 0.23
N LEU A 191 6.01 -48.82 -0.81
CA LEU A 191 7.31 -48.43 -1.35
C LEU A 191 7.29 -47.01 -1.93
N CYS A 192 6.19 -46.61 -2.57
CA CYS A 192 6.00 -45.22 -3.02
C CYS A 192 5.97 -44.22 -1.89
N LEU A 193 5.54 -44.61 -0.67
CA LEU A 193 5.55 -43.74 0.50
C LEU A 193 6.95 -43.35 0.96
N VAL A 194 7.96 -44.20 0.77
CA VAL A 194 9.33 -43.96 1.27
C VAL A 194 9.92 -42.65 0.73
N PRO A 195 10.01 -42.43 -0.58
CA PRO A 195 10.54 -41.18 -1.13
C PRO A 195 9.70 -39.96 -0.73
N ILE A 196 8.40 -40.13 -0.63
CA ILE A 196 7.46 -39.07 -0.20
C ILE A 196 7.70 -38.69 1.25
N ALA A 197 7.83 -39.67 2.16
CA ALA A 197 8.13 -39.45 3.57
C ALA A 197 9.49 -38.74 3.75
N VAL A 198 10.52 -39.17 3.02
CA VAL A 198 11.83 -38.52 3.02
C VAL A 198 11.73 -37.07 2.50
N SER A 199 10.95 -36.85 1.45
CA SER A 199 10.72 -35.51 0.91
C SER A 199 10.02 -34.59 1.91
N PHE A 200 8.98 -35.07 2.61
CA PHE A 200 8.31 -34.30 3.67
C PHE A 200 9.24 -34.04 4.85
N ALA A 201 10.04 -35.02 5.26
CA ALA A 201 11.02 -34.85 6.32
C ALA A 201 12.08 -33.79 5.96
N ALA A 202 12.56 -33.80 4.70
CA ALA A 202 13.48 -32.80 4.20
C ALA A 202 12.84 -31.39 4.12
N MET A 203 11.59 -31.30 3.70
CA MET A 203 10.83 -30.05 3.71
C MET A 203 10.62 -29.52 5.13
N TRP A 204 10.28 -30.41 6.07
CA TRP A 204 10.14 -30.03 7.48
C TRP A 204 11.48 -29.59 8.07
N TRP A 205 12.59 -30.27 7.73
CA TRP A 205 13.94 -29.83 8.09
C TRP A 205 14.26 -28.43 7.53
N MET A 206 13.91 -28.14 6.26
CA MET A 206 14.11 -26.83 5.62
C MET A 206 13.30 -25.72 6.30
N MET A 207 12.03 -26.00 6.64
CA MET A 207 11.16 -25.02 7.31
C MET A 207 11.62 -24.71 8.74
N GLY A 208 12.36 -25.62 9.37
CA GLY A 208 12.89 -25.49 10.72
C GLY A 208 11.82 -25.60 11.81
N ARG A 209 12.28 -25.73 13.04
CA ARG A 209 11.44 -25.53 14.24
C ARG A 209 11.12 -24.06 14.38
N GLU A 210 10.06 -23.70 15.13
CA GLU A 210 9.63 -22.32 15.43
C GLU A 210 10.70 -21.47 16.17
N ASP A 211 11.86 -22.05 16.45
CA ASP A 211 12.98 -21.35 17.06
C ASP A 211 13.60 -20.34 16.07
N ALA A 212 14.17 -19.25 16.62
CA ALA A 212 14.71 -18.06 15.92
C ALA A 212 15.76 -18.30 14.81
N LYS A 213 15.95 -19.54 14.35
CA LYS A 213 16.90 -19.95 13.32
C LYS A 213 16.27 -20.80 12.19
N GLY A 214 14.95 -20.90 12.13
CA GLY A 214 14.25 -21.69 11.11
C GLY A 214 14.11 -20.98 9.75
N GLY A 215 13.79 -21.74 8.71
CA GLY A 215 13.64 -21.24 7.33
C GLY A 215 12.62 -20.11 7.17
N ARG A 216 11.57 -20.06 8.01
CA ARG A 216 10.63 -18.94 8.04
C ARG A 216 11.29 -17.65 8.47
N HIS A 217 12.10 -17.67 9.51
CA HIS A 217 12.85 -16.51 9.98
C HIS A 217 13.85 -16.03 8.91
N PHE A 218 14.56 -16.94 8.25
CA PHE A 218 15.44 -16.61 7.13
C PHE A 218 14.67 -15.98 5.96
N MET A 219 13.47 -16.47 5.65
CA MET A 219 12.63 -15.89 4.60
C MET A 219 12.17 -14.48 4.95
N GLU A 220 11.78 -14.22 6.21
CA GLU A 220 11.42 -12.88 6.68
C GLU A 220 12.60 -11.91 6.57
N LEU A 221 13.79 -12.32 6.98
CA LEU A 221 15.00 -11.52 6.86
C LEU A 221 15.39 -11.26 5.39
N TYR A 222 15.24 -12.28 4.53
CA TYR A 222 15.46 -12.14 3.09
C TYR A 222 14.51 -11.11 2.46
N GLN A 223 13.21 -11.19 2.76
CA GLN A 223 12.22 -10.23 2.29
C GLN A 223 12.48 -8.82 2.83
N ALA A 224 12.87 -8.69 4.09
CA ALA A 224 13.23 -7.41 4.67
C ALA A 224 14.48 -6.79 4.02
N ALA A 225 15.49 -7.60 3.68
CA ALA A 225 16.67 -7.16 2.97
C ALA A 225 16.33 -6.73 1.52
N LEU A 226 15.48 -7.49 0.82
CA LEU A 226 14.98 -7.14 -0.52
C LEU A 226 14.21 -5.81 -0.52
N MET A 227 13.35 -5.59 0.48
CA MET A 227 12.61 -4.32 0.61
C MET A 227 13.55 -3.14 0.86
N ARG A 228 14.56 -3.29 1.74
CA ARG A 228 15.57 -2.25 2.00
C ARG A 228 16.36 -1.92 0.75
N MET A 229 16.80 -2.92 -0.01
CA MET A 229 17.51 -2.71 -1.27
C MET A 229 16.63 -1.99 -2.30
N SER A 230 15.37 -2.37 -2.43
CA SER A 230 14.41 -1.75 -3.36
C SER A 230 14.11 -0.28 -2.98
N ALA A 231 14.01 0.02 -1.68
CA ALA A 231 13.83 1.39 -1.20
C ALA A 231 15.06 2.26 -1.50
N ALA A 232 16.26 1.77 -1.19
CA ALA A 232 17.52 2.47 -1.47
C ALA A 232 17.76 2.66 -2.99
N ALA A 233 17.39 1.67 -3.82
CA ALA A 233 17.43 1.79 -5.28
C ALA A 233 16.50 2.90 -5.80
N THR A 234 15.29 2.99 -5.25
CA THR A 234 14.33 4.04 -5.62
C THR A 234 14.86 5.43 -5.24
N GLU A 235 15.44 5.56 -4.07
CA GLU A 235 16.09 6.80 -3.61
C GLU A 235 17.26 7.19 -4.52
N TYR A 236 18.12 6.22 -4.87
CA TYR A 236 19.22 6.43 -5.80
C TYR A 236 18.75 6.94 -7.16
N VAL A 237 17.72 6.28 -7.75
CA VAL A 237 17.15 6.68 -9.05
C VAL A 237 16.60 8.12 -8.99
N ARG A 238 15.92 8.49 -7.90
CA ARG A 238 15.44 9.86 -7.70
C ARG A 238 16.61 10.87 -7.55
N GLY A 239 17.70 10.45 -6.97
CA GLY A 239 18.93 11.25 -6.78
C GLY A 239 19.85 11.29 -7.99
N ILE A 240 19.61 10.57 -9.09
CA ILE A 240 20.48 10.53 -10.28
C ILE A 240 20.84 11.93 -10.81
N PRO A 241 19.95 12.91 -10.91
CA PRO A 241 20.31 14.25 -11.36
C PRO A 241 21.42 14.89 -10.47
N VAL A 242 21.30 14.73 -9.14
CA VAL A 242 22.29 15.23 -8.18
C VAL A 242 23.61 14.48 -8.35
N VAL A 243 23.57 13.15 -8.46
CA VAL A 243 24.75 12.30 -8.68
C VAL A 243 25.50 12.72 -9.94
N LYS A 244 24.78 13.00 -11.04
CA LYS A 244 25.38 13.45 -12.31
C LYS A 244 25.98 14.85 -12.23
N VAL A 245 25.28 15.80 -11.61
CA VAL A 245 25.75 17.18 -11.49
C VAL A 245 27.04 17.25 -10.64
N PHE A 246 27.09 16.50 -9.55
CA PHE A 246 28.25 16.47 -8.65
C PHE A 246 29.30 15.40 -9.01
N GLN A 247 29.17 14.75 -10.19
CA GLN A 247 30.09 13.71 -10.70
C GLN A 247 30.38 12.60 -9.67
N GLN A 248 29.38 12.26 -8.83
CA GLN A 248 29.50 11.21 -7.84
C GLN A 248 29.37 9.82 -8.49
N THR A 249 30.04 8.82 -7.90
CA THR A 249 29.91 7.42 -8.35
C THR A 249 28.82 6.68 -7.56
N VAL A 250 28.40 5.49 -8.05
CA VAL A 250 27.46 4.61 -7.32
C VAL A 250 27.98 4.26 -5.92
N LEU A 251 29.31 4.16 -5.75
CA LEU A 251 29.95 3.90 -4.45
C LEU A 251 29.80 5.08 -3.48
N SER A 252 29.62 6.29 -3.99
CA SER A 252 29.35 7.48 -3.17
C SER A 252 27.96 7.43 -2.55
N PHE A 253 27.03 6.62 -3.11
CA PHE A 253 25.72 6.33 -2.52
C PHE A 253 25.83 5.12 -1.57
N ARG A 254 26.57 5.33 -0.49
CA ARG A 254 26.95 4.31 0.48
C ARG A 254 25.76 3.47 0.98
N ALA A 255 24.64 4.10 1.26
CA ALA A 255 23.43 3.45 1.72
C ALA A 255 22.89 2.41 0.72
N PHE A 256 22.91 2.73 -0.60
CA PHE A 256 22.48 1.80 -1.63
C PHE A 256 23.49 0.65 -1.80
N HIS A 257 24.79 0.94 -1.78
CA HIS A 257 25.81 -0.09 -1.83
C HIS A 257 25.72 -1.06 -0.64
N GLU A 258 25.57 -0.54 0.58
CA GLU A 258 25.41 -1.35 1.80
C GLU A 258 24.12 -2.19 1.73
N ALA A 259 23.03 -1.66 1.17
CA ALA A 259 21.77 -2.41 0.99
C ALA A 259 21.93 -3.56 -0.03
N ILE A 260 22.69 -3.36 -1.14
CA ILE A 260 23.02 -4.41 -2.10
C ILE A 260 23.85 -5.53 -1.44
N ILE A 261 24.90 -5.16 -0.72
CA ILE A 261 25.76 -6.11 -0.01
C ILE A 261 24.95 -6.88 1.04
N GLY A 262 24.15 -6.18 1.84
CA GLY A 262 23.29 -6.79 2.84
C GLY A 262 22.26 -7.78 2.24
N TYR A 263 21.68 -7.44 1.08
CA TYR A 263 20.81 -8.37 0.34
C TYR A 263 21.57 -9.57 -0.21
N ARG A 264 22.75 -9.35 -0.82
CA ARG A 264 23.61 -10.45 -1.30
C ARG A 264 23.94 -11.43 -0.19
N ASP A 265 24.39 -10.93 0.95
CA ASP A 265 24.81 -11.77 2.08
C ASP A 265 23.63 -12.56 2.65
N MET A 266 22.47 -11.90 2.78
CA MET A 266 21.25 -12.58 3.23
C MET A 266 20.77 -13.63 2.22
N ALA A 267 20.76 -13.32 0.91
CA ALA A 267 20.40 -14.26 -0.15
C ALA A 267 21.34 -15.47 -0.18
N THR A 268 22.64 -15.24 -0.04
CA THR A 268 23.64 -16.32 0.01
C THR A 268 23.42 -17.20 1.25
N ASN A 269 23.25 -16.61 2.43
CA ASN A 269 23.01 -17.35 3.67
C ASN A 269 21.71 -18.17 3.60
N TYR A 270 20.63 -17.59 3.05
CA TYR A 270 19.38 -18.31 2.84
C TYR A 270 19.55 -19.49 1.87
N THR A 271 20.23 -19.29 0.75
CA THR A 271 20.49 -20.34 -0.24
C THR A 271 21.33 -21.47 0.35
N GLU A 272 22.39 -21.14 1.11
CA GLU A 272 23.23 -22.14 1.78
C GLU A 272 22.46 -22.92 2.85
N TYR A 273 21.59 -22.27 3.61
CA TYR A 273 20.72 -22.92 4.59
C TYR A 273 19.77 -23.93 3.92
N CYS A 274 19.14 -23.53 2.81
CA CYS A 274 18.17 -24.35 2.09
C CYS A 274 18.84 -25.44 1.23
N ARG A 275 20.10 -25.29 0.81
CA ARG A 275 20.77 -26.15 -0.18
C ARG A 275 20.70 -27.64 0.15
N ARG A 276 21.10 -28.03 1.37
CA ARG A 276 21.13 -29.45 1.75
C ARG A 276 19.74 -30.07 1.84
N PRO A 277 18.78 -29.52 2.60
CA PRO A 277 17.43 -30.08 2.65
C PRO A 277 16.76 -30.11 1.27
N GLN A 278 16.94 -29.08 0.44
CA GLN A 278 16.34 -29.01 -0.89
C GLN A 278 16.93 -30.07 -1.84
N VAL A 279 18.24 -30.32 -1.79
CA VAL A 279 18.87 -31.41 -2.58
C VAL A 279 18.31 -32.76 -2.12
N VAL A 280 18.22 -33.02 -0.82
CA VAL A 280 17.64 -34.27 -0.30
C VAL A 280 16.20 -34.43 -0.75
N GLN A 281 15.39 -33.37 -0.67
CA GLN A 281 14.00 -33.36 -1.12
C GLN A 281 13.91 -33.67 -2.62
N LEU A 282 14.70 -32.98 -3.48
CA LEU A 282 14.68 -33.13 -4.91
C LEU A 282 15.13 -34.56 -5.33
N VAL A 283 16.14 -35.06 -4.70
CA VAL A 283 16.61 -36.47 -4.93
C VAL A 283 15.50 -37.44 -4.50
N ALA A 284 14.91 -37.26 -3.34
CA ALA A 284 13.86 -38.16 -2.84
C ALA A 284 12.65 -38.23 -3.77
N ILE A 285 12.10 -37.10 -4.21
CA ILE A 285 10.91 -37.10 -5.09
C ILE A 285 11.18 -37.67 -6.47
N ASN A 286 12.42 -37.56 -6.97
CA ASN A 286 12.81 -38.13 -8.28
C ASN A 286 13.33 -39.57 -8.16
N SER A 287 13.54 -40.11 -6.97
CA SER A 287 14.04 -41.45 -6.73
C SER A 287 12.96 -42.51 -6.56
N THR A 288 11.68 -42.18 -6.73
CA THR A 288 10.58 -43.16 -6.59
C THR A 288 10.78 -44.36 -7.45
N PHE A 289 11.14 -44.18 -8.72
CA PHE A 289 11.44 -45.28 -9.64
C PHE A 289 12.70 -46.06 -9.19
N ALA A 290 13.73 -45.38 -8.70
CA ALA A 290 14.96 -46.03 -8.22
C ALA A 290 14.74 -46.90 -6.96
N VAL A 291 13.70 -46.62 -6.17
CA VAL A 291 13.27 -47.45 -5.04
C VAL A 291 12.39 -48.61 -5.52
N LEU A 292 11.49 -48.34 -6.47
CA LEU A 292 10.56 -49.34 -6.99
C LEU A 292 11.26 -50.47 -7.76
N VAL A 293 12.31 -50.17 -8.55
CA VAL A 293 12.96 -51.21 -9.41
C VAL A 293 13.64 -52.29 -8.58
N PRO A 294 14.56 -52.02 -7.63
CA PRO A 294 15.19 -53.08 -6.83
C PRO A 294 14.17 -53.86 -5.98
N ALA A 295 13.22 -53.15 -5.39
CA ALA A 295 12.17 -53.78 -4.59
C ALA A 295 11.21 -54.63 -5.47
N GLY A 296 10.89 -54.17 -6.68
CA GLY A 296 10.09 -54.92 -7.65
C GLY A 296 10.77 -56.19 -8.10
N ILE A 297 12.10 -56.16 -8.37
CA ILE A 297 12.88 -57.38 -8.69
C ILE A 297 12.83 -58.36 -7.53
N ALA A 298 13.01 -57.89 -6.27
CA ALA A 298 12.94 -58.76 -5.10
C ALA A 298 11.57 -59.38 -4.90
N LEU A 299 10.48 -58.60 -5.10
CA LEU A 299 9.10 -59.06 -5.00
C LEU A 299 8.73 -60.01 -6.15
N ALA A 300 9.26 -59.77 -7.36
CA ALA A 300 9.06 -60.65 -8.50
C ALA A 300 9.57 -62.08 -8.26
N ALA A 301 10.70 -62.21 -7.51
CA ALA A 301 11.29 -63.51 -7.19
C ALA A 301 10.39 -64.37 -6.26
N VAL A 302 9.45 -63.78 -5.55
CA VAL A 302 8.53 -64.44 -4.62
C VAL A 302 7.05 -64.30 -5.01
N ALA A 303 6.78 -63.73 -6.19
CA ALA A 303 5.43 -63.54 -6.68
C ALA A 303 4.81 -64.85 -7.14
N PRO A 304 3.59 -65.23 -6.68
CA PRO A 304 2.92 -66.43 -7.10
C PRO A 304 2.51 -66.41 -8.57
N ASP A 305 2.19 -65.27 -9.12
CA ASP A 305 1.83 -65.00 -10.49
C ASP A 305 2.72 -63.89 -11.06
N PHE A 306 3.78 -64.27 -11.74
CA PHE A 306 4.77 -63.35 -12.31
C PHE A 306 4.17 -62.43 -13.39
N PRO A 307 3.36 -62.91 -14.37
CA PRO A 307 2.71 -62.05 -15.36
C PRO A 307 1.81 -60.96 -14.74
N ALA A 308 0.97 -61.31 -13.78
CA ALA A 308 0.13 -60.36 -13.10
C ALA A 308 0.95 -59.33 -12.34
N PHE A 309 1.99 -59.77 -11.59
CA PHE A 309 2.88 -58.88 -10.88
C PHE A 309 3.64 -57.94 -11.85
N LEU A 310 4.06 -58.43 -13.00
CA LEU A 310 4.77 -57.60 -14.00
C LEU A 310 3.87 -56.47 -14.53
N ILE A 311 2.60 -56.72 -14.76
CA ILE A 311 1.63 -55.73 -15.21
C ILE A 311 1.47 -54.63 -14.14
N ASP A 312 1.31 -55.05 -12.89
CA ASP A 312 1.21 -54.09 -11.78
C ASP A 312 2.50 -53.31 -11.59
N PHE A 313 3.67 -53.95 -11.70
CA PHE A 313 4.95 -53.26 -11.64
C PHE A 313 5.12 -52.22 -12.75
N LEU A 314 4.73 -52.51 -13.98
CA LEU A 314 4.73 -51.55 -15.10
C LEU A 314 3.82 -50.36 -14.81
N PHE A 315 2.62 -50.58 -14.20
CA PHE A 315 1.75 -49.50 -13.77
C PHE A 315 2.50 -48.57 -12.81
N TYR A 316 3.15 -49.12 -11.75
CA TYR A 316 3.89 -48.28 -10.80
C TYR A 316 5.07 -47.56 -11.43
N ALA A 317 5.75 -48.18 -12.42
CA ALA A 317 6.82 -47.53 -13.14
C ALA A 317 6.36 -46.27 -13.84
N PHE A 318 5.24 -46.32 -14.56
CA PHE A 318 4.62 -45.12 -15.18
C PHE A 318 4.01 -44.16 -14.15
N PHE A 319 3.35 -44.71 -13.14
CA PHE A 319 2.68 -43.93 -12.10
C PHE A 319 3.66 -43.16 -11.20
N SER A 320 4.90 -43.65 -11.05
CA SER A 320 5.95 -43.00 -10.27
C SER A 320 6.27 -41.58 -10.76
N ALA A 321 6.11 -41.29 -12.06
CA ALA A 321 6.33 -39.97 -12.62
C ALA A 321 5.36 -38.92 -12.05
N MET A 322 4.15 -39.32 -11.61
CA MET A 322 3.19 -38.43 -10.98
C MET A 322 3.65 -37.96 -9.58
N THR A 323 4.49 -38.74 -8.90
CA THR A 323 4.98 -38.40 -7.55
C THR A 323 5.72 -37.06 -7.55
N THR A 324 6.59 -36.84 -8.55
CA THR A 324 7.35 -35.59 -8.70
C THR A 324 6.42 -34.38 -8.90
N THR A 325 5.45 -34.50 -9.81
CA THR A 325 4.48 -33.44 -10.10
C THR A 325 3.61 -33.13 -8.88
N MET A 326 3.12 -34.17 -8.21
CA MET A 326 2.31 -34.08 -6.99
C MET A 326 3.07 -33.34 -5.86
N MET A 327 4.30 -33.76 -5.57
CA MET A 327 5.10 -33.16 -4.51
C MET A 327 5.48 -31.71 -4.81
N SER A 328 5.79 -31.39 -6.07
CA SER A 328 6.04 -30.01 -6.49
C SER A 328 4.81 -29.12 -6.27
N LYS A 329 3.60 -29.59 -6.61
CA LYS A 329 2.36 -28.85 -6.35
C LYS A 329 2.14 -28.62 -4.85
N VAL A 330 2.38 -29.62 -3.99
CA VAL A 330 2.26 -29.47 -2.53
C VAL A 330 3.26 -28.45 -2.00
N MET A 331 4.49 -28.45 -2.49
CA MET A 331 5.54 -27.51 -2.09
C MET A 331 5.14 -26.05 -2.42
N TYR A 332 4.69 -25.79 -3.64
CA TYR A 332 4.27 -24.44 -4.05
C TYR A 332 2.93 -23.99 -3.45
N SER A 333 2.12 -24.91 -2.91
CA SER A 333 0.84 -24.56 -2.30
C SER A 333 0.97 -23.71 -1.04
N SER A 334 2.07 -23.85 -0.28
CA SER A 334 2.35 -23.03 0.91
C SER A 334 2.56 -21.55 0.59
N GLU A 335 3.04 -21.22 -0.60
CA GLU A 335 3.23 -19.85 -1.09
C GLU A 335 1.89 -19.09 -1.16
N ALA A 336 0.81 -19.76 -1.54
CA ALA A 336 -0.52 -19.15 -1.64
C ALA A 336 -1.02 -18.58 -0.30
N VAL A 337 -0.78 -19.30 0.80
CA VAL A 337 -1.17 -18.83 2.14
C VAL A 337 -0.37 -17.60 2.54
N MET A 338 0.95 -17.59 2.26
CA MET A 338 1.82 -16.45 2.57
C MET A 338 1.41 -15.19 1.80
N ILE A 339 1.05 -15.32 0.52
CA ILE A 339 0.57 -14.22 -0.31
C ILE A 339 -0.75 -13.66 0.26
N ALA A 340 -1.67 -14.53 0.67
CA ALA A 340 -2.94 -14.12 1.29
C ALA A 340 -2.72 -13.34 2.59
N GLU A 341 -1.86 -13.84 3.47
CA GLU A 341 -1.52 -13.16 4.73
C GLU A 341 -0.85 -11.81 4.50
N ASP A 342 0.06 -11.69 3.52
CA ASP A 342 0.72 -10.44 3.18
C ASP A 342 -0.24 -9.41 2.59
N ALA A 343 -1.11 -9.82 1.67
CA ALA A 343 -2.13 -8.95 1.08
C ALA A 343 -3.09 -8.40 2.14
N LEU A 344 -3.57 -9.25 3.07
CA LEU A 344 -4.43 -8.84 4.17
C LEU A 344 -3.71 -7.90 5.13
N ARG A 345 -2.48 -8.21 5.52
CA ARG A 345 -1.68 -7.35 6.40
C ARG A 345 -1.53 -5.95 5.83
N ARG A 346 -1.16 -5.83 4.55
CA ARG A 346 -1.04 -4.53 3.88
C ARG A 346 -2.38 -3.81 3.73
N MET A 347 -3.44 -4.53 3.43
CA MET A 347 -4.78 -3.96 3.40
C MET A 347 -5.16 -3.39 4.77
N ASN A 348 -4.90 -4.14 5.85
CA ASN A 348 -5.24 -3.75 7.21
C ASN A 348 -4.47 -2.50 7.66
N THR A 349 -3.24 -2.25 7.20
CA THR A 349 -2.53 -0.99 7.51
C THR A 349 -3.30 0.25 7.09
N ILE A 350 -4.14 0.15 6.05
CA ILE A 350 -5.02 1.25 5.62
C ILE A 350 -6.37 1.16 6.34
N MET A 351 -6.95 -0.03 6.41
CA MET A 351 -8.32 -0.24 6.92
C MET A 351 -8.44 -0.05 8.44
N GLU A 352 -7.35 -0.16 9.19
CA GLU A 352 -7.29 0.07 10.64
C GLU A 352 -7.18 1.56 11.01
N VAL A 353 -6.85 2.42 10.05
CA VAL A 353 -6.88 3.87 10.30
C VAL A 353 -8.32 4.28 10.58
N ALA A 354 -8.57 4.86 11.76
CA ALA A 354 -9.90 5.29 12.13
C ALA A 354 -10.43 6.32 11.13
N PRO A 355 -11.61 6.12 10.52
CA PRO A 355 -12.25 7.14 9.71
C PRO A 355 -12.64 8.34 10.61
N ILE A 356 -12.82 9.51 10.00
CA ILE A 356 -13.45 10.62 10.70
C ILE A 356 -14.86 10.17 11.09
N ASP A 357 -15.16 10.22 12.39
CA ASP A 357 -16.48 9.84 12.89
C ASP A 357 -17.57 10.69 12.23
N GLU A 358 -18.51 10.02 11.58
CA GLU A 358 -19.72 10.67 11.08
C GLU A 358 -20.56 11.09 12.28
N VAL A 359 -20.82 12.39 12.40
CA VAL A 359 -21.62 12.92 13.48
C VAL A 359 -23.07 12.47 13.30
N GLU A 360 -23.64 11.76 14.28
CA GLU A 360 -25.07 11.46 14.29
C GLU A 360 -25.89 12.76 14.23
N SER A 361 -26.83 12.87 13.31
CA SER A 361 -27.62 14.09 13.10
C SER A 361 -28.26 14.65 14.39
N ALA A 362 -28.61 13.78 15.34
CA ALA A 362 -29.17 14.17 16.64
C ALA A 362 -28.16 14.83 17.58
N LYS A 363 -26.85 14.68 17.35
CA LYS A 363 -25.76 15.23 18.16
C LYS A 363 -24.96 16.30 17.41
N ALA A 364 -25.33 16.59 16.17
CA ALA A 364 -24.66 17.57 15.34
C ALA A 364 -24.79 18.98 15.99
N LEU A 365 -23.66 19.68 15.94
CA LEU A 365 -23.62 21.12 16.26
C LEU A 365 -23.40 21.89 14.97
N HIS A 366 -24.01 23.05 14.88
CA HIS A 366 -23.90 23.91 13.71
C HIS A 366 -23.19 25.22 14.10
N PRO A 367 -22.20 25.68 13.31
CA PRO A 367 -21.56 26.97 13.53
C PRO A 367 -22.58 28.10 13.50
N LYS A 368 -22.52 29.01 14.48
CA LYS A 368 -23.45 30.16 14.56
C LYS A 368 -22.86 31.40 13.90
N GLU A 369 -21.57 31.50 13.84
CA GLU A 369 -20.79 32.61 13.27
C GLU A 369 -19.49 32.11 12.68
N ALA A 370 -18.75 32.98 12.02
CA ALA A 370 -17.47 32.61 11.40
C ALA A 370 -16.28 32.84 12.35
N SER A 371 -16.38 32.45 13.61
CA SER A 371 -15.27 32.57 14.57
C SER A 371 -14.47 31.27 14.67
N ILE A 372 -13.21 31.37 15.12
CA ILE A 372 -12.34 30.22 15.43
C ILE A 372 -11.83 30.36 16.86
N GLU A 373 -11.91 29.27 17.64
CA GLU A 373 -11.37 29.27 19.00
C GLU A 373 -10.63 27.92 19.22
N LEU A 374 -9.42 28.00 19.74
CA LEU A 374 -8.68 26.86 20.28
C LEU A 374 -8.63 27.02 21.80
N ALA A 375 -9.09 26.02 22.53
CA ALA A 375 -9.16 26.02 23.99
C ALA A 375 -8.30 24.89 24.56
N GLY A 376 -7.08 25.21 25.03
CA GLY A 376 -6.18 24.28 25.68
C GLY A 376 -5.73 23.11 24.79
N VAL A 377 -5.49 23.36 23.50
CA VAL A 377 -5.24 22.32 22.50
C VAL A 377 -3.84 21.76 22.59
N SER A 378 -3.72 20.44 22.75
CA SER A 378 -2.48 19.65 22.60
C SER A 378 -2.63 18.65 21.45
N PHE A 379 -1.54 18.45 20.70
CA PHE A 379 -1.55 17.52 19.56
C PHE A 379 -0.16 16.94 19.29
N SER A 380 -0.11 15.64 18.98
CA SER A 380 1.09 14.90 18.55
C SER A 380 0.84 14.15 17.26
N TYR A 381 1.77 14.22 16.32
CA TYR A 381 1.67 13.38 15.12
C TYR A 381 1.83 11.89 15.46
N PRO A 382 1.12 10.98 14.80
CA PRO A 382 1.27 9.55 15.00
C PRO A 382 2.74 9.11 14.89
N GLY A 383 3.25 8.45 15.93
CA GLY A 383 4.66 7.98 15.99
C GLY A 383 5.69 9.04 16.40
N SER A 384 5.30 10.29 16.61
CA SER A 384 6.19 11.32 17.20
C SER A 384 6.39 11.06 18.69
N ARG A 385 7.60 11.38 19.19
CA ARG A 385 7.92 11.34 20.63
C ARG A 385 7.64 12.66 21.32
N GLU A 386 7.57 13.74 20.57
CA GLU A 386 7.37 15.09 21.07
C GLU A 386 6.05 15.64 20.55
N PRO A 387 5.27 16.34 21.39
CA PRO A 387 4.04 16.98 20.96
C PRO A 387 4.35 18.15 20.01
N ALA A 388 3.54 18.29 18.97
CA ALA A 388 3.64 19.38 18.01
C ALA A 388 2.94 20.66 18.54
N LEU A 389 1.94 20.50 19.40
CA LEU A 389 1.25 21.59 20.12
C LEU A 389 1.06 21.19 21.59
N CYS A 390 1.26 22.16 22.48
CA CYS A 390 1.17 22.01 23.93
C CYS A 390 0.27 23.10 24.51
N ASN A 391 -0.93 22.74 24.94
CA ASN A 391 -1.89 23.61 25.65
C ASN A 391 -2.09 24.99 24.98
N VAL A 392 -2.31 24.98 23.65
CA VAL A 392 -2.50 26.20 22.86
C VAL A 392 -3.92 26.74 23.01
N SER A 393 -4.04 28.01 23.38
CA SER A 393 -5.30 28.72 23.40
C SER A 393 -5.19 30.02 22.60
N LEU A 394 -6.10 30.21 21.65
CA LEU A 394 -6.21 31.42 20.84
C LEU A 394 -7.63 31.59 20.33
N SER A 395 -8.01 32.84 20.00
CA SER A 395 -9.32 33.20 19.45
C SER A 395 -9.17 34.09 18.23
N VAL A 396 -9.95 33.80 17.19
CA VAL A 396 -10.11 34.61 15.97
C VAL A 396 -11.59 35.03 15.91
N PRO A 397 -11.92 36.29 16.26
CA PRO A 397 -13.28 36.78 16.14
C PRO A 397 -13.78 36.75 14.69
N ALA A 398 -15.10 36.69 14.53
CA ALA A 398 -15.71 36.77 13.20
C ALA A 398 -15.32 38.07 12.47
N GLY A 399 -14.89 37.95 11.21
CA GLY A 399 -14.43 39.07 10.38
C GLY A 399 -13.02 39.59 10.71
N ALA A 400 -12.32 39.00 11.69
CA ALA A 400 -10.96 39.43 12.04
C ALA A 400 -9.89 38.67 11.21
N THR A 401 -8.78 39.36 10.95
CA THR A 401 -7.57 38.78 10.35
C THR A 401 -6.53 38.53 11.45
N VAL A 402 -6.21 37.27 11.68
CA VAL A 402 -5.21 36.82 12.66
C VAL A 402 -4.04 36.13 11.99
N ALA A 403 -2.84 36.53 12.39
CA ALA A 403 -1.60 35.96 11.85
C ALA A 403 -0.89 35.05 12.86
N LEU A 404 -0.39 33.91 12.37
CA LEU A 404 0.51 33.00 13.08
C LEU A 404 1.92 33.21 12.56
N VAL A 405 2.83 33.60 13.43
CA VAL A 405 4.27 33.80 13.12
C VAL A 405 5.13 32.98 14.07
N GLY A 406 6.42 32.85 13.77
CA GLY A 406 7.35 32.13 14.64
C GLY A 406 8.34 31.28 13.85
N PRO A 407 9.31 30.64 14.52
CA PRO A 407 10.34 29.80 13.89
C PRO A 407 9.74 28.65 13.08
N SER A 408 10.49 28.17 12.07
CA SER A 408 10.13 26.95 11.35
C SER A 408 10.08 25.76 12.32
N GLY A 409 9.06 24.89 12.17
CA GLY A 409 8.84 23.77 13.10
C GLY A 409 8.14 24.15 14.41
N GLY A 410 7.77 25.43 14.62
CA GLY A 410 7.09 25.89 15.85
C GLY A 410 5.67 25.39 16.07
N GLY A 411 5.02 24.72 15.08
CA GLY A 411 3.66 24.17 15.19
C GLY A 411 2.58 24.98 14.45
N LYS A 412 2.91 26.03 13.70
CA LYS A 412 1.96 26.91 12.99
C LYS A 412 1.04 26.18 12.02
N SER A 413 1.60 25.41 11.08
CA SER A 413 0.82 24.66 10.08
C SER A 413 0.04 23.52 10.72
N THR A 414 0.56 22.93 11.82
CA THR A 414 -0.18 21.95 12.62
C THR A 414 -1.43 22.58 13.23
N LEU A 415 -1.30 23.77 13.85
CA LEU A 415 -2.40 24.50 14.44
C LEU A 415 -3.47 24.84 13.38
N ALA A 416 -3.07 25.40 12.26
CA ALA A 416 -3.97 25.74 11.15
C ALA A 416 -4.73 24.53 10.60
N SER A 417 -4.07 23.34 10.56
CA SER A 417 -4.66 22.10 10.05
C SER A 417 -5.73 21.49 10.96
N LEU A 418 -5.77 21.89 12.23
CA LEU A 418 -6.81 21.45 13.17
C LEU A 418 -8.14 22.15 12.94
N VAL A 419 -8.16 23.37 12.38
CA VAL A 419 -9.38 24.16 12.13
C VAL A 419 -10.32 23.44 11.14
N PRO A 420 -9.85 22.97 9.95
CA PRO A 420 -10.67 22.16 9.06
C PRO A 420 -10.76 20.69 9.48
N ARG A 421 -10.31 20.33 10.68
CA ARG A 421 -10.30 18.95 11.19
C ARG A 421 -9.52 17.98 10.30
N PHE A 422 -8.34 18.41 9.79
CA PHE A 422 -7.44 17.46 9.11
C PHE A 422 -6.83 16.46 10.10
N TRP A 423 -6.79 16.85 11.37
CA TRP A 423 -6.46 16.05 12.54
C TRP A 423 -7.41 16.38 13.68
N ASP A 424 -7.67 15.44 14.56
CA ASP A 424 -8.33 15.69 15.84
C ASP A 424 -7.28 16.02 16.91
N ALA A 425 -7.57 16.97 17.77
CA ALA A 425 -6.71 17.30 18.90
C ALA A 425 -6.69 16.15 19.93
N ASP A 426 -5.52 15.88 20.51
CA ASP A 426 -5.37 14.88 21.58
C ASP A 426 -6.06 15.37 22.87
N GLU A 427 -5.90 16.68 23.20
CA GLU A 427 -6.50 17.31 24.35
C GLU A 427 -7.06 18.69 23.94
N GLY A 428 -8.02 19.19 24.72
CA GLY A 428 -8.67 20.46 24.46
C GLY A 428 -9.78 20.38 23.40
N ALA A 429 -10.16 21.53 22.87
CA ALA A 429 -11.20 21.65 21.85
C ALA A 429 -10.85 22.72 20.81
N VAL A 430 -11.18 22.44 19.55
CA VAL A 430 -11.17 23.40 18.44
C VAL A 430 -12.62 23.72 18.11
N LEU A 431 -12.99 24.99 18.20
CA LEU A 431 -14.35 25.46 17.98
C LEU A 431 -14.40 26.31 16.71
N VAL A 432 -15.41 26.09 15.89
CA VAL A 432 -15.75 26.91 14.72
C VAL A 432 -17.18 27.41 14.94
N GLY A 433 -17.37 28.73 15.00
CA GLY A 433 -18.68 29.33 15.31
C GLY A 433 -19.25 28.87 16.65
N GLY A 434 -18.41 28.64 17.66
CA GLY A 434 -18.78 28.15 18.98
C GLY A 434 -19.09 26.65 19.06
N ALA A 435 -19.00 25.91 17.93
CA ALA A 435 -19.23 24.47 17.88
C ALA A 435 -17.90 23.69 17.76
N ASP A 436 -17.73 22.62 18.54
CA ASP A 436 -16.57 21.74 18.45
C ASP A 436 -16.53 21.07 17.08
N VAL A 437 -15.40 21.20 16.36
CA VAL A 437 -15.21 20.66 15.01
C VAL A 437 -15.48 19.15 14.93
N ARG A 438 -15.28 18.41 16.03
CA ARG A 438 -15.59 16.98 16.14
C ARG A 438 -17.08 16.67 16.10
N ARG A 439 -17.94 17.67 16.33
CA ARG A 439 -19.40 17.56 16.38
C ARG A 439 -20.09 18.28 15.23
N ILE A 440 -19.35 18.93 14.33
CA ILE A 440 -19.88 19.54 13.11
C ILE A 440 -19.88 18.48 12.01
N PRO A 441 -20.96 18.31 11.21
CA PRO A 441 -20.94 17.45 10.03
C PRO A 441 -19.81 17.84 9.08
N ALA A 442 -19.07 16.85 8.55
CA ALA A 442 -17.87 17.11 7.75
C ALA A 442 -18.12 17.99 6.51
N GLU A 443 -19.26 17.79 5.84
CA GLU A 443 -19.65 18.61 4.68
C GLU A 443 -19.88 20.08 5.06
N GLU A 444 -20.48 20.33 6.23
CA GLU A 444 -20.75 21.68 6.74
C GLU A 444 -19.45 22.38 7.17
N LEU A 445 -18.58 21.67 7.91
CA LEU A 445 -17.28 22.21 8.30
C LEU A 445 -16.42 22.51 7.05
N MET A 446 -16.38 21.59 6.09
CA MET A 446 -15.67 21.81 4.82
C MET A 446 -16.32 22.93 3.99
N GLY A 447 -17.62 23.16 4.10
CA GLY A 447 -18.30 24.31 3.49
C GLY A 447 -17.91 25.63 4.15
N ALA A 448 -17.78 25.65 5.47
CA ALA A 448 -17.50 26.85 6.27
C ALA A 448 -16.03 27.31 6.19
N VAL A 449 -15.07 26.41 5.90
CA VAL A 449 -13.63 26.71 5.92
C VAL A 449 -13.02 26.52 4.54
N SER A 450 -12.37 27.54 3.99
CA SER A 450 -11.51 27.45 2.82
C SER A 450 -10.05 27.38 3.24
N PHE A 451 -9.32 26.37 2.81
CA PHE A 451 -7.91 26.18 3.12
C PHE A 451 -7.06 26.31 1.86
N VAL A 452 -6.10 27.25 1.86
CA VAL A 452 -5.11 27.44 0.79
C VAL A 452 -3.79 26.88 1.27
N PHE A 453 -3.30 25.84 0.59
CA PHE A 453 -2.06 25.14 0.96
C PHE A 453 -0.82 25.86 0.43
N GLN A 454 0.32 25.58 1.03
CA GLN A 454 1.63 26.07 0.59
C GLN A 454 2.02 25.50 -0.79
N ASP A 455 1.74 24.21 -1.05
CA ASP A 455 1.97 23.52 -2.33
C ASP A 455 0.64 23.15 -2.97
N ASP A 456 0.08 24.09 -3.72
CA ASP A 456 -1.19 23.92 -4.39
C ASP A 456 -1.07 23.01 -5.61
N ARG A 457 -1.72 21.88 -5.54
CA ARG A 457 -1.78 20.91 -6.64
C ARG A 457 -3.00 21.11 -7.51
N LEU A 458 -2.76 21.16 -8.81
CA LEU A 458 -3.81 21.16 -9.81
C LEU A 458 -4.08 19.75 -10.32
N PHE A 459 -5.35 19.47 -10.59
CA PHE A 459 -5.75 18.25 -11.27
C PHE A 459 -5.35 18.32 -12.76
N LYS A 460 -5.05 17.16 -13.35
CA LYS A 460 -4.83 17.04 -14.80
C LYS A 460 -6.14 17.17 -15.57
N ARG A 461 -6.75 18.35 -15.46
CA ARG A 461 -8.03 18.76 -16.06
C ARG A 461 -7.88 20.16 -16.59
N SER A 462 -8.97 20.72 -17.19
CA SER A 462 -8.97 22.10 -17.65
C SER A 462 -8.77 23.11 -16.51
N LEU A 463 -8.36 24.34 -16.81
CA LEU A 463 -8.29 25.43 -15.83
C LEU A 463 -9.66 25.65 -15.20
N ALA A 464 -10.72 25.70 -16.00
CA ALA A 464 -12.10 25.84 -15.52
C ALA A 464 -12.50 24.72 -14.56
N ASP A 465 -12.20 23.44 -14.87
CA ASP A 465 -12.53 22.32 -14.00
C ASP A 465 -11.73 22.33 -12.68
N ASN A 466 -10.50 22.85 -12.73
CA ASN A 466 -9.70 23.05 -11.52
C ASN A 466 -10.33 24.07 -10.57
N VAL A 467 -10.87 25.17 -11.10
CA VAL A 467 -11.55 26.19 -10.31
C VAL A 467 -12.93 25.70 -9.85
N ARG A 468 -13.70 25.05 -10.74
CA ARG A 468 -15.02 24.48 -10.44
C ARG A 468 -14.97 23.42 -9.32
N ALA A 469 -13.80 22.84 -9.05
CA ALA A 469 -13.63 21.93 -7.90
C ALA A 469 -13.97 22.60 -6.55
N GLY A 470 -13.91 23.93 -6.44
CA GLY A 470 -14.34 24.68 -5.26
C GLY A 470 -15.86 24.68 -5.04
N ARG A 471 -16.62 24.70 -6.13
CA ARG A 471 -18.11 24.65 -6.13
C ARG A 471 -18.57 23.91 -7.42
N PRO A 472 -18.82 22.59 -7.34
CA PRO A 472 -19.06 21.73 -8.51
C PRO A 472 -20.24 22.17 -9.39
N ASN A 473 -21.24 22.84 -8.83
CA ASN A 473 -22.44 23.30 -9.53
C ASN A 473 -22.31 24.75 -10.07
N ALA A 474 -21.13 25.37 -10.01
CA ALA A 474 -20.92 26.73 -10.49
C ALA A 474 -21.03 26.80 -12.02
N SER A 475 -21.69 27.84 -12.50
CA SER A 475 -21.78 28.16 -13.93
C SER A 475 -20.43 28.61 -14.51
N ASP A 476 -20.29 28.57 -15.84
CA ASP A 476 -19.07 29.05 -16.49
C ASP A 476 -18.82 30.54 -16.24
N ALA A 477 -19.87 31.34 -16.09
CA ALA A 477 -19.77 32.76 -15.77
C ALA A 477 -19.18 32.99 -14.35
N GLU A 478 -19.62 32.21 -13.36
CA GLU A 478 -19.07 32.27 -11.99
C GLU A 478 -17.61 31.80 -11.95
N VAL A 479 -17.25 30.78 -12.71
CA VAL A 479 -15.86 30.30 -12.82
C VAL A 479 -14.97 31.38 -13.46
N LEU A 480 -15.42 32.05 -14.51
CA LEU A 480 -14.71 33.16 -15.15
C LEU A 480 -14.55 34.34 -14.19
N ALA A 481 -15.61 34.71 -13.47
CA ALA A 481 -15.56 35.78 -12.47
C ALA A 481 -14.53 35.48 -11.37
N ALA A 482 -14.47 34.24 -10.87
CA ALA A 482 -13.48 33.83 -9.88
C ALA A 482 -12.04 33.84 -10.44
N LEU A 483 -11.84 33.48 -11.70
CA LEU A 483 -10.53 33.57 -12.38
C LEU A 483 -10.08 35.03 -12.54
N HIS A 484 -10.98 35.94 -12.93
CA HIS A 484 -10.71 37.37 -12.98
C HIS A 484 -10.35 37.95 -11.60
N ALA A 485 -11.14 37.63 -10.58
CA ALA A 485 -10.88 38.05 -9.19
C ALA A 485 -9.53 37.55 -8.66
N ALA A 486 -9.07 36.38 -9.13
CA ALA A 486 -7.76 35.83 -8.81
C ALA A 486 -6.64 36.31 -9.75
N GLN A 487 -6.86 37.35 -10.57
CA GLN A 487 -5.86 37.91 -11.48
C GLN A 487 -5.28 36.87 -12.46
N CYS A 488 -6.13 36.01 -13.07
CA CYS A 488 -5.71 34.92 -13.95
C CYS A 488 -5.85 35.23 -15.45
N ASP A 489 -6.12 36.47 -15.86
CA ASP A 489 -6.39 36.85 -17.27
C ASP A 489 -5.20 36.60 -18.19
N ASP A 490 -4.00 36.88 -17.71
CA ASP A 490 -2.74 36.61 -18.41
C ASP A 490 -2.54 35.10 -18.63
N ILE A 491 -2.92 34.27 -17.63
CA ILE A 491 -2.83 32.82 -17.73
C ILE A 491 -3.80 32.28 -18.79
N ILE A 492 -5.04 32.80 -18.78
CA ILE A 492 -6.07 32.42 -19.77
C ILE A 492 -5.63 32.80 -21.18
N ALA A 493 -5.13 34.04 -21.38
CA ALA A 493 -4.69 34.56 -22.67
C ALA A 493 -3.43 33.86 -23.22
N LYS A 494 -2.63 33.22 -22.34
CA LYS A 494 -1.39 32.52 -22.71
C LYS A 494 -1.64 31.28 -23.58
N PHE A 495 -2.82 30.67 -23.49
CA PHE A 495 -3.11 29.39 -24.12
C PHE A 495 -4.24 29.50 -25.16
N PRO A 496 -4.13 28.81 -26.31
CA PRO A 496 -5.14 28.87 -27.38
C PRO A 496 -6.54 28.41 -26.94
N ASP A 497 -6.60 27.40 -26.03
CA ASP A 497 -7.86 26.86 -25.54
C ASP A 497 -8.43 27.65 -24.35
N GLY A 498 -7.77 28.75 -23.94
CA GLY A 498 -8.19 29.60 -22.84
C GLY A 498 -8.45 28.81 -21.57
N VAL A 499 -9.62 28.97 -20.94
CA VAL A 499 -10.04 28.29 -19.71
C VAL A 499 -10.19 26.77 -19.87
N ASN A 500 -10.31 26.24 -21.08
CA ASN A 500 -10.42 24.82 -21.36
C ASN A 500 -9.06 24.13 -21.49
N THR A 501 -7.96 24.87 -21.37
CA THR A 501 -6.60 24.32 -21.41
C THR A 501 -6.39 23.30 -20.33
N VAL A 502 -5.94 22.08 -20.71
CA VAL A 502 -5.71 20.96 -19.78
C VAL A 502 -4.29 21.01 -19.22
N VAL A 503 -4.16 21.20 -17.92
CA VAL A 503 -2.87 21.29 -17.22
C VAL A 503 -2.15 19.92 -17.20
N GLY A 504 -0.83 19.94 -17.42
CA GLY A 504 0.04 18.75 -17.37
C GLY A 504 -0.12 17.80 -18.56
N LYS A 505 -0.73 18.25 -19.67
CA LYS A 505 -0.86 17.52 -20.93
C LYS A 505 -0.15 18.27 -22.04
N ALA A 506 0.52 17.54 -22.93
CA ALA A 506 1.15 18.09 -24.14
C ALA A 506 2.09 19.30 -23.89
N GLY A 507 2.79 19.31 -22.74
CA GLY A 507 3.76 20.38 -22.43
C GLY A 507 3.17 21.64 -21.82
N VAL A 508 1.87 21.65 -21.46
CA VAL A 508 1.26 22.78 -20.74
C VAL A 508 1.68 22.72 -19.27
N TYR A 509 2.58 23.62 -18.89
CA TYR A 509 3.07 23.79 -17.53
C TYR A 509 2.82 25.21 -17.05
N LEU A 510 2.33 25.32 -15.81
CA LEU A 510 2.16 26.58 -15.12
C LEU A 510 3.34 26.83 -14.18
N SER A 511 3.76 28.08 -14.05
CA SER A 511 4.73 28.52 -13.02
C SER A 511 4.17 28.31 -11.60
N GLY A 512 5.00 28.46 -10.58
CA GLY A 512 4.56 28.42 -9.18
C GLY A 512 3.45 29.43 -8.89
N GLY A 513 3.67 30.70 -9.28
CA GLY A 513 2.70 31.78 -9.07
C GLY A 513 1.41 31.62 -9.88
N GLU A 514 1.50 31.14 -11.14
CA GLU A 514 0.31 30.83 -11.94
C GLU A 514 -0.56 29.73 -11.28
N ARG A 515 0.06 28.64 -10.80
CA ARG A 515 -0.67 27.57 -10.07
C ARG A 515 -1.35 28.08 -8.83
N GLN A 516 -0.68 28.94 -8.07
CA GLN A 516 -1.20 29.54 -6.87
C GLN A 516 -2.41 30.44 -7.14
N ARG A 517 -2.37 31.29 -8.20
CA ARG A 517 -3.51 32.12 -8.60
C ARG A 517 -4.73 31.26 -9.00
N ILE A 518 -4.54 30.14 -9.70
CA ILE A 518 -5.64 29.20 -10.00
C ILE A 518 -6.20 28.56 -8.70
N ALA A 519 -5.36 28.26 -7.72
CA ALA A 519 -5.83 27.74 -6.42
C ALA A 519 -6.58 28.82 -5.61
N LEU A 520 -6.14 30.08 -5.68
CA LEU A 520 -6.88 31.20 -5.12
C LEU A 520 -8.24 31.40 -5.81
N ALA A 521 -8.32 31.28 -7.15
CA ALA A 521 -9.59 31.30 -7.88
C ALA A 521 -10.56 30.19 -7.39
N ARG A 522 -10.03 29.00 -7.08
CA ARG A 522 -10.82 27.90 -6.47
C ARG A 522 -11.36 28.29 -5.08
N ALA A 523 -10.55 28.95 -4.26
CA ALA A 523 -10.96 29.40 -2.92
C ALA A 523 -11.98 30.55 -3.01
N ILE A 524 -11.81 31.49 -3.94
CA ILE A 524 -12.76 32.59 -4.20
C ILE A 524 -14.10 32.02 -4.66
N LEU A 525 -14.10 31.07 -5.62
CA LEU A 525 -15.34 30.45 -6.10
C LEU A 525 -16.08 29.68 -5.00
N LYS A 526 -15.34 29.07 -4.06
CA LYS A 526 -15.92 28.37 -2.92
C LYS A 526 -16.66 29.30 -1.97
N ASP A 527 -16.17 30.51 -1.79
CA ASP A 527 -16.78 31.60 -1.00
C ASP A 527 -17.09 31.21 0.46
N ALA A 528 -16.15 30.51 1.11
CA ALA A 528 -16.30 30.12 2.51
C ALA A 528 -16.12 31.33 3.45
N PRO A 529 -16.89 31.43 4.58
CA PRO A 529 -16.80 32.55 5.52
C PRO A 529 -15.48 32.57 6.33
N ILE A 530 -14.79 31.45 6.43
CA ILE A 530 -13.49 31.32 7.10
C ILE A 530 -12.43 30.94 6.07
N VAL A 531 -11.31 31.65 6.07
CA VAL A 531 -10.16 31.41 5.20
C VAL A 531 -8.93 31.08 6.04
N VAL A 532 -8.33 29.94 5.79
CA VAL A 532 -7.05 29.54 6.38
C VAL A 532 -5.99 29.55 5.28
N LEU A 533 -4.93 30.35 5.48
CA LEU A 533 -3.83 30.51 4.51
C LEU A 533 -2.54 29.93 5.09
N ASP A 534 -1.98 28.92 4.44
CA ASP A 534 -0.66 28.37 4.79
C ASP A 534 0.38 28.85 3.77
N GLU A 535 1.15 29.89 4.12
CA GLU A 535 2.29 30.45 3.35
C GLU A 535 1.97 30.77 1.87
N ALA A 536 0.94 31.57 1.63
CA ALA A 536 0.44 31.85 0.28
C ALA A 536 1.39 32.67 -0.64
N THR A 537 2.66 32.97 -0.32
CA THR A 537 3.53 33.85 -1.12
C THR A 537 4.99 33.39 -1.26
N ALA A 538 5.31 32.13 -0.96
CA ALA A 538 6.71 31.68 -0.79
C ALA A 538 7.57 31.64 -2.06
N PHE A 539 7.01 31.51 -3.25
CA PHE A 539 7.73 31.16 -4.49
C PHE A 539 7.43 32.07 -5.69
N ALA A 540 6.86 33.26 -5.48
CA ALA A 540 6.53 34.15 -6.57
C ALA A 540 7.68 35.11 -6.89
N ASP A 541 7.96 35.32 -8.18
CA ASP A 541 8.72 36.45 -8.69
C ASP A 541 7.97 37.76 -8.40
N PRO A 542 8.65 38.94 -8.39
CA PRO A 542 8.05 40.20 -7.96
C PRO A 542 6.75 40.58 -8.71
N GLU A 543 6.63 40.24 -10.00
CA GLU A 543 5.42 40.54 -10.79
C GLU A 543 4.24 39.66 -10.37
N ASN A 544 4.46 38.36 -10.23
CA ASN A 544 3.43 37.45 -9.72
C ASN A 544 3.08 37.69 -8.26
N GLU A 545 4.03 38.20 -7.43
CA GLU A 545 3.75 38.53 -6.04
C GLU A 545 2.67 39.61 -5.90
N ALA A 546 2.73 40.68 -6.71
CA ALA A 546 1.72 41.73 -6.70
C ALA A 546 0.32 41.21 -7.09
N LEU A 547 0.25 40.35 -8.10
CA LEU A 547 -1.01 39.71 -8.55
C LEU A 547 -1.57 38.75 -7.49
N ILE A 548 -0.73 37.97 -6.84
CA ILE A 548 -1.10 37.08 -5.73
C ILE A 548 -1.64 37.88 -4.55
N GLN A 549 -0.99 39.00 -4.19
CA GLN A 549 -1.45 39.86 -3.10
C GLN A 549 -2.81 40.48 -3.42
N ALA A 550 -3.05 40.93 -4.65
CA ALA A 550 -4.36 41.43 -5.09
C ALA A 550 -5.45 40.34 -5.00
N ALA A 551 -5.15 39.11 -5.45
CA ALA A 551 -6.06 37.97 -5.35
C ALA A 551 -6.34 37.57 -3.88
N LEU A 552 -5.34 37.62 -3.00
CA LEU A 552 -5.49 37.38 -1.57
C LEU A 552 -6.36 38.46 -0.89
N ALA A 553 -6.16 39.72 -1.25
CA ALA A 553 -6.99 40.80 -0.73
C ALA A 553 -8.48 40.58 -1.06
N THR A 554 -8.77 40.20 -2.32
CA THR A 554 -10.14 39.87 -2.76
C THR A 554 -10.68 38.62 -2.03
N LEU A 555 -9.86 37.58 -1.82
CA LEU A 555 -10.28 36.37 -1.10
C LEU A 555 -10.62 36.67 0.37
N CYS A 556 -9.89 37.57 1.02
CA CYS A 556 -9.99 37.84 2.44
C CYS A 556 -11.05 38.92 2.77
N GLU A 557 -11.62 39.60 1.76
CA GLU A 557 -12.63 40.65 1.97
C GLU A 557 -13.87 40.10 2.69
N ASP A 558 -14.26 40.76 3.79
CA ASP A 558 -15.40 40.36 4.65
C ASP A 558 -15.33 38.92 5.20
N LYS A 559 -14.15 38.35 5.35
CA LYS A 559 -13.94 36.99 5.87
C LYS A 559 -13.19 36.97 7.20
N THR A 560 -13.34 35.87 7.92
CA THR A 560 -12.45 35.55 9.06
C THR A 560 -11.22 34.87 8.51
N VAL A 561 -10.06 35.46 8.78
CA VAL A 561 -8.79 34.97 8.20
C VAL A 561 -7.83 34.49 9.27
N LEU A 562 -7.35 33.26 9.14
CA LEU A 562 -6.23 32.75 9.90
C LEU A 562 -5.06 32.51 8.92
N MET A 563 -4.00 33.33 9.00
CA MET A 563 -2.87 33.22 8.09
C MET A 563 -1.59 32.80 8.79
N ILE A 564 -0.85 31.88 8.17
CA ILE A 564 0.52 31.56 8.54
C ILE A 564 1.44 32.40 7.67
N ALA A 565 2.26 33.24 8.29
CA ALA A 565 3.15 34.12 7.56
C ALA A 565 4.62 33.75 7.77
N HIS A 566 5.31 33.61 6.67
CA HIS A 566 6.78 33.52 6.61
C HIS A 566 7.43 34.88 6.28
N ARG A 567 6.66 35.82 5.72
CA ARG A 567 7.09 37.21 5.50
C ARG A 567 6.39 38.11 6.50
N LEU A 568 7.18 38.70 7.39
CA LEU A 568 6.61 39.56 8.43
C LEU A 568 5.98 40.86 7.89
N SER A 569 6.28 41.27 6.66
CA SER A 569 5.62 42.40 5.99
C SER A 569 4.13 42.19 5.74
N THR A 570 3.69 40.95 5.59
CA THR A 570 2.27 40.65 5.29
C THR A 570 1.35 40.69 6.52
N VAL A 571 1.94 40.66 7.73
CA VAL A 571 1.16 40.61 8.99
C VAL A 571 1.07 41.95 9.72
N VAL A 572 1.69 43.00 9.21
CA VAL A 572 1.73 44.31 9.85
C VAL A 572 0.32 44.85 10.10
N ASN A 573 -0.63 44.58 9.19
CA ASN A 573 -2.02 45.03 9.26
C ASN A 573 -2.97 43.99 9.85
N ALA A 574 -2.48 42.90 10.43
CA ALA A 574 -3.33 41.90 11.08
C ALA A 574 -3.90 42.46 12.38
N ASP A 575 -5.18 42.19 12.67
CA ASP A 575 -5.85 42.61 13.91
C ASP A 575 -5.16 42.04 15.14
N ARG A 576 -4.61 40.82 15.01
CA ARG A 576 -3.84 40.16 16.06
C ARG A 576 -2.78 39.23 15.48
N ILE A 577 -1.65 39.18 16.13
CA ILE A 577 -0.54 38.29 15.79
C ILE A 577 -0.27 37.36 16.98
N PHE A 578 -0.19 36.06 16.73
CA PHE A 578 0.25 35.05 17.69
C PHE A 578 1.63 34.54 17.28
N VAL A 579 2.58 34.62 18.19
CA VAL A 579 3.93 34.08 18.00
C VAL A 579 3.96 32.66 18.57
N ILE A 580 4.11 31.68 17.69
CA ILE A 580 4.13 30.26 18.06
C ILE A 580 5.60 29.80 18.11
N ASP A 581 6.02 29.34 19.29
CA ASP A 581 7.35 28.75 19.48
C ASP A 581 7.22 27.44 20.26
N ARG A 582 7.89 26.39 19.77
CA ARG A 582 7.91 25.05 20.36
C ARG A 582 6.52 24.53 20.77
N GLY A 583 5.55 24.68 19.89
CA GLY A 583 4.20 24.19 20.08
C GLY A 583 3.34 25.01 21.06
N SER A 584 3.77 26.19 21.50
CA SER A 584 3.02 27.03 22.44
C SER A 584 2.94 28.46 21.96
N VAL A 585 1.95 29.22 22.45
CA VAL A 585 1.83 30.67 22.23
C VAL A 585 2.86 31.38 23.12
N ALA A 586 3.92 31.92 22.51
CA ALA A 586 4.97 32.65 23.22
C ALA A 586 4.60 34.12 23.45
N GLU A 587 4.02 34.77 22.44
CA GLU A 587 3.64 36.19 22.48
C GLU A 587 2.33 36.39 21.70
N GLN A 588 1.54 37.41 22.05
CA GLN A 588 0.35 37.81 21.31
C GLN A 588 0.12 39.30 21.40
N GLY A 589 -0.37 39.93 20.35
CA GLY A 589 -0.66 41.38 20.31
C GLY A 589 -0.78 41.90 18.89
N THR A 590 -0.89 43.21 18.73
CA THR A 590 -0.77 43.89 17.44
C THR A 590 0.71 43.99 17.03
N HIS A 591 0.97 44.40 15.80
CA HIS A 591 2.34 44.62 15.32
C HIS A 591 3.10 45.62 16.21
N GLU A 592 2.45 46.76 16.54
CA GLU A 592 3.06 47.82 17.33
C GLU A 592 3.36 47.35 18.75
N GLU A 593 2.41 46.68 19.40
CA GLU A 593 2.57 46.14 20.75
C GLU A 593 3.74 45.14 20.83
N LEU A 594 3.81 44.19 19.89
CA LEU A 594 4.86 43.17 19.87
C LEU A 594 6.25 43.73 19.55
N VAL A 595 6.34 44.74 18.70
CA VAL A 595 7.60 45.45 18.44
C VAL A 595 8.04 46.23 19.70
N ALA A 596 7.11 46.87 20.40
CA ALA A 596 7.41 47.63 21.64
C ALA A 596 7.82 46.68 22.80
N GLN A 597 7.28 45.49 22.89
CA GLN A 597 7.66 44.45 23.89
C GLN A 597 9.13 44.01 23.77
N GLY A 598 9.76 44.14 22.59
CA GLY A 598 11.15 43.74 22.39
C GLY A 598 11.42 42.25 22.47
N GLY A 599 10.40 41.40 22.39
CA GLY A 599 10.42 39.95 22.52
C GLY A 599 10.92 39.21 21.27
N LEU A 600 10.43 38.00 21.08
CA LEU A 600 10.78 37.13 19.93
C LEU A 600 10.33 37.76 18.60
N TYR A 601 9.08 38.31 18.55
CA TYR A 601 8.57 39.00 17.37
C TYR A 601 9.44 40.19 16.97
N ALA A 602 9.80 41.04 17.92
CA ALA A 602 10.64 42.23 17.66
C ALA A 602 12.06 41.85 17.16
N ARG A 603 12.60 40.71 17.61
CA ARG A 603 13.86 40.17 17.08
C ARG A 603 13.70 39.73 15.63
N MET A 604 12.69 38.93 15.35
CA MET A 604 12.36 38.44 13.99
C MET A 604 12.13 39.63 13.04
N TRP A 605 11.43 40.67 13.49
CA TRP A 605 11.15 41.86 12.71
C TRP A 605 12.44 42.66 12.38
N ARG A 606 13.33 42.80 13.35
CA ARG A 606 14.64 43.44 13.12
C ARG A 606 15.48 42.68 12.10
N ASP A 607 15.56 41.36 12.25
CA ASP A 607 16.32 40.52 11.33
C ASP A 607 15.75 40.60 9.91
N TYR A 608 14.41 40.59 9.79
CA TYR A 608 13.74 40.78 8.51
C TYR A 608 14.06 42.12 7.87
N ARG A 609 13.97 43.23 8.62
CA ARG A 609 14.31 44.56 8.13
C ARG A 609 15.78 44.69 7.71
N THR A 610 16.68 44.16 8.50
CA THR A 610 18.12 44.16 8.18
C THR A 610 18.37 43.40 6.86
N SER A 611 17.76 42.25 6.67
CA SER A 611 17.86 41.46 5.43
C SER A 611 17.26 42.19 4.22
N ALA A 612 16.14 42.89 4.40
CA ALA A 612 15.51 43.68 3.35
C ALA A 612 16.35 44.91 2.93
N MET A 613 16.96 45.62 3.90
CA MET A 613 17.85 46.73 3.64
C MET A 613 19.16 46.32 2.97
N TRP A 614 19.74 45.18 3.38
CA TRP A 614 20.97 44.65 2.78
C TRP A 614 20.80 44.34 1.28
N ARG A 615 19.65 43.92 0.85
CA ARG A 615 19.31 43.72 -0.59
C ARG A 615 19.29 45.03 -1.37
N ILE A 616 18.95 46.15 -0.75
CA ILE A 616 18.87 47.45 -1.41
C ILE A 616 20.28 48.09 -1.52
N GLU A 617 21.10 47.94 -0.48
CA GLU A 617 22.48 48.49 -0.47
C GLU A 617 23.46 47.64 -1.27
N GLY A 618 23.30 46.34 -1.37
CA GLY A 618 24.17 45.44 -2.17
C GLY A 618 23.96 45.51 -3.68
N GLY A 619 22.91 46.14 -4.20
CA GLY A 619 22.62 46.32 -5.62
C GLY A 619 23.20 47.56 -6.30
N GLY A 620 23.89 48.42 -5.56
CA GLY A 620 24.25 49.76 -6.01
C GLY A 620 25.73 50.06 -6.28
N SER A 621 26.66 49.10 -6.26
CA SER A 621 28.08 49.42 -6.52
C SER A 621 28.84 48.27 -7.19
N HIS A 622 28.60 48.02 -8.46
CA HIS A 622 29.58 47.48 -9.42
C HIS A 622 29.01 47.56 -10.84
N VAL A 623 28.92 48.80 -11.37
CA VAL A 623 29.02 49.06 -12.80
C VAL A 623 29.91 50.33 -12.92
N ALA A 624 31.17 50.11 -13.07
CA ALA A 624 32.12 51.00 -13.70
C ALA A 624 33.18 50.13 -14.38
#